data_01dd27dc0f120352502b77664b559f1a
#
_entry.id   01dd27dc0f120352502b77664b559f1a
#
_cell.length_a   1.000
_cell.length_b   1.000
_cell.length_c   1.000
_cell.angle_alpha   90.00
_cell.angle_beta   90.00
_cell.angle_gamma   90.00
#
_symmetry.space_group_name_H-M   'P 1'
#
loop_
_entity.id
_entity.type
_entity.pdbx_description
1 polymer ?
#
loop_
_entity_poly.entity_id
_entity_poly.type
_entity_poly.pdbx_seq_one_letter_code
_entity_poly.pdbx_strand_id
1 'polypeptide(L)'
;TRNVNFLIKCFKESELLQKYTLSIVGGPDGEAEKLSLEVEENNLSQYIKIHGRLDRKNAIKEIQKSTIGILLNSSENLHSFKYTSPLKYFEYLYGGLNIIANNFPANKVLPHQDKIQYFEEESVSDFVKAFNASITPNEIKRIELKDITLHERTRKILKLY
;
A
#
# COMPACT_ATOMS: atom_id res chain seq x y z
N THR A 1 -4.37 12.17 -6.05
CA THR A 1 -5.84 12.01 -6.07
C THR A 1 -6.29 10.88 -6.98
N ARG A 2 -5.89 10.80 -8.27
CA ARG A 2 -6.35 9.77 -9.22
C ARG A 2 -6.23 8.33 -8.66
N ASN A 3 -5.09 7.98 -8.09
CA ASN A 3 -4.86 6.64 -7.54
C ASN A 3 -5.74 6.34 -6.32
N VAL A 4 -6.04 7.36 -5.51
CA VAL A 4 -6.93 7.22 -4.36
C VAL A 4 -8.37 7.02 -4.82
N ASN A 5 -8.82 7.77 -5.84
CA ASN A 5 -10.15 7.62 -6.41
C ASN A 5 -10.35 6.23 -7.04
N PHE A 6 -9.32 5.71 -7.74
CA PHE A 6 -9.34 4.33 -8.23
C PHE A 6 -9.49 3.32 -7.07
N LEU A 7 -8.78 3.52 -5.96
CA LEU A 7 -8.88 2.63 -4.81
C LEU A 7 -10.29 2.66 -4.19
N ILE A 8 -10.86 3.85 -4.00
CA ILE A 8 -12.24 4.00 -3.51
C ILE A 8 -13.21 3.29 -4.46
N LYS A 9 -13.02 3.47 -5.78
CA LYS A 9 -13.82 2.78 -6.79
C LYS A 9 -13.73 1.26 -6.65
N CYS A 10 -12.52 0.68 -6.47
CA CYS A 10 -12.34 -0.75 -6.26
C CYS A 10 -13.14 -1.25 -5.06
N PHE A 11 -13.13 -0.52 -3.97
CA PHE A 11 -13.88 -0.88 -2.77
C PHE A 11 -15.40 -0.73 -2.94
N LYS A 12 -15.86 0.30 -3.68
CA LYS A 12 -17.29 0.53 -3.96
C LYS A 12 -17.88 -0.50 -4.92
N GLU A 13 -17.15 -0.85 -5.97
CA GLU A 13 -17.63 -1.77 -7.03
C GLU A 13 -17.45 -3.25 -6.66
N SER A 14 -16.87 -3.52 -5.51
CA SER A 14 -16.70 -4.86 -4.97
C SER A 14 -17.35 -4.98 -3.59
N GLU A 15 -17.52 -6.20 -3.10
CA GLU A 15 -18.05 -6.44 -1.76
C GLU A 15 -17.01 -6.17 -0.63
N LEU A 16 -15.86 -5.55 -0.96
CA LEU A 16 -14.79 -5.33 0.01
C LEU A 16 -15.22 -4.42 1.16
N LEU A 17 -16.04 -3.40 0.90
CA LEU A 17 -16.55 -2.50 1.95
C LEU A 17 -17.42 -3.20 3.00
N GLN A 18 -18.01 -4.34 2.68
CA GLN A 18 -18.82 -5.10 3.63
C GLN A 18 -17.96 -5.81 4.69
N LYS A 19 -16.70 -6.06 4.39
CA LYS A 19 -15.81 -6.92 5.18
C LYS A 19 -14.56 -6.21 5.70
N TYR A 20 -14.16 -5.12 5.04
CA TYR A 20 -12.88 -4.45 5.30
C TYR A 20 -13.05 -2.94 5.41
N THR A 21 -12.21 -2.33 6.23
CA THR A 21 -12.09 -0.87 6.31
C THR A 21 -10.86 -0.42 5.53
N LEU A 22 -11.01 0.61 4.70
CA LEU A 22 -9.93 1.27 4.00
C LEU A 22 -9.41 2.43 4.84
N SER A 23 -8.12 2.42 5.19
CA SER A 23 -7.46 3.49 5.92
C SER A 23 -6.50 4.23 4.98
N ILE A 24 -6.71 5.53 4.79
CA ILE A 24 -5.91 6.38 3.92
C ILE A 24 -5.18 7.41 4.78
N VAL A 25 -3.83 7.33 4.74
CA VAL A 25 -2.94 8.19 5.53
C VAL A 25 -2.06 9.00 4.60
N GLY A 26 -1.98 10.31 4.84
CA GLY A 26 -1.16 11.25 4.10
C GLY A 26 -1.96 12.10 3.12
N GLY A 27 -1.23 12.78 2.24
CA GLY A 27 -1.76 13.75 1.29
C GLY A 27 -1.61 15.20 1.79
N PRO A 28 -1.72 16.19 0.89
CA PRO A 28 -1.87 17.59 1.25
C PRO A 28 -3.16 17.80 2.06
N ASP A 29 -3.12 18.68 3.05
CA ASP A 29 -4.23 18.89 3.98
C ASP A 29 -5.56 19.20 3.26
N GLY A 30 -5.57 20.11 2.30
CA GLY A 30 -6.77 20.45 1.53
C GLY A 30 -7.31 19.32 0.63
N GLU A 31 -6.48 18.37 0.22
CA GLU A 31 -6.94 17.18 -0.52
C GLU A 31 -7.54 16.14 0.41
N ALA A 32 -6.99 15.98 1.60
CA ALA A 32 -7.54 15.08 2.60
C ALA A 32 -8.94 15.53 3.06
N GLU A 33 -9.13 16.85 3.25
CA GLU A 33 -10.42 17.43 3.59
C GLU A 33 -11.47 17.18 2.48
N LYS A 34 -11.12 17.48 1.21
CA LYS A 34 -12.02 17.23 0.07
C LYS A 34 -12.41 15.75 -0.01
N LEU A 35 -11.44 14.86 0.15
CA LEU A 35 -11.68 13.42 0.12
C LEU A 35 -12.57 12.96 1.29
N SER A 36 -12.42 13.58 2.47
CA SER A 36 -13.27 13.30 3.63
C SER A 36 -14.71 13.69 3.36
N LEU A 37 -14.94 14.87 2.77
CA LEU A 37 -16.27 15.33 2.38
C LEU A 37 -16.90 14.38 1.33
N GLU A 38 -16.14 13.99 0.31
CA GLU A 38 -16.61 13.05 -0.72
C GLU A 38 -17.02 11.70 -0.10
N VAL A 39 -16.23 11.19 0.84
CA VAL A 39 -16.52 9.95 1.59
C VAL A 39 -17.79 10.09 2.42
N GLU A 40 -18.00 11.24 3.07
CA GLU A 40 -19.19 11.54 3.87
C GLU A 40 -20.44 11.67 3.00
N GLU A 41 -20.40 12.45 1.94
CA GLU A 41 -21.49 12.65 0.98
C GLU A 41 -21.96 11.32 0.35
N ASN A 42 -21.04 10.38 0.16
CA ASN A 42 -21.36 9.04 -0.35
C ASN A 42 -21.74 8.02 0.74
N ASN A 43 -21.90 8.43 2.01
CA ASN A 43 -22.19 7.58 3.17
C ASN A 43 -21.17 6.43 3.38
N LEU A 44 -19.89 6.69 3.08
CA LEU A 44 -18.81 5.70 3.17
C LEU A 44 -17.95 5.84 4.44
N SER A 45 -18.22 6.81 5.31
CA SER A 45 -17.39 7.16 6.48
C SER A 45 -17.23 6.03 7.49
N GLN A 46 -18.13 5.08 7.53
CA GLN A 46 -17.97 3.88 8.37
C GLN A 46 -16.95 2.87 7.82
N TYR A 47 -16.69 2.88 6.50
CA TYR A 47 -15.83 1.92 5.80
C TYR A 47 -14.50 2.53 5.37
N ILE A 48 -14.46 3.84 5.09
CA ILE A 48 -13.27 4.54 4.60
C ILE A 48 -12.88 5.62 5.61
N LYS A 49 -11.66 5.51 6.13
CA LYS A 49 -11.09 6.45 7.10
C LYS A 49 -10.00 7.29 6.44
N ILE A 50 -10.21 8.60 6.39
CA ILE A 50 -9.26 9.56 5.88
C ILE A 50 -8.57 10.23 7.06
N HIS A 51 -7.28 9.95 7.27
CA HIS A 51 -6.52 10.46 8.41
C HIS A 51 -5.75 11.76 8.12
N GLY A 52 -5.65 12.14 6.83
CA GLY A 52 -4.76 13.24 6.47
C GLY A 52 -3.30 12.93 6.84
N ARG A 53 -2.54 13.99 7.16
CA ARG A 53 -1.13 13.88 7.52
C ARG A 53 -0.99 13.46 8.99
N LEU A 54 -0.42 12.31 9.23
CA LEU A 54 -0.06 11.83 10.56
C LEU A 54 1.44 12.00 10.81
N ASP A 55 1.82 12.19 12.07
CA ASP A 55 3.21 12.02 12.47
C ASP A 55 3.65 10.55 12.31
N ARG A 56 4.97 10.34 12.28
CA ARG A 56 5.54 9.00 12.04
C ARG A 56 5.05 7.95 13.04
N LYS A 57 4.92 8.30 14.31
CA LYS A 57 4.50 7.37 15.37
C LYS A 57 3.06 6.91 15.14
N ASN A 58 2.16 7.83 14.80
CA ASN A 58 0.76 7.52 14.54
C ASN A 58 0.58 6.82 13.19
N ALA A 59 1.34 7.18 12.15
CA ALA A 59 1.35 6.44 10.88
C ALA A 59 1.77 4.98 11.05
N ILE A 60 2.81 4.71 11.84
CA ILE A 60 3.24 3.33 12.17
C ILE A 60 2.16 2.57 12.93
N LYS A 61 1.44 3.22 13.86
CA LYS A 61 0.33 2.57 14.57
C LYS A 61 -0.80 2.16 13.61
N GLU A 62 -1.12 2.99 12.60
CA GLU A 62 -2.13 2.63 11.59
C GLU A 62 -1.66 1.47 10.72
N ILE A 63 -0.39 1.43 10.34
CA ILE A 63 0.21 0.28 9.66
C ILE A 63 0.06 -0.99 10.51
N GLN A 64 0.40 -0.93 11.80
CA GLN A 64 0.33 -2.09 12.71
C GLN A 64 -1.09 -2.64 12.94
N LYS A 65 -2.12 -1.82 12.74
CA LYS A 65 -3.52 -2.23 12.81
C LYS A 65 -4.03 -2.82 11.49
N SER A 66 -3.28 -2.64 10.41
CA SER A 66 -3.67 -3.07 9.08
C SER A 66 -3.21 -4.49 8.80
N THR A 67 -3.92 -5.18 7.92
CA THR A 67 -3.58 -6.54 7.45
C THR A 67 -2.90 -6.48 6.08
N ILE A 68 -3.28 -5.53 5.25
CA ILE A 68 -2.81 -5.37 3.87
C ILE A 68 -2.30 -3.95 3.68
N GLY A 69 -1.12 -3.82 3.09
CA GLY A 69 -0.55 -2.56 2.62
C GLY A 69 -0.74 -2.43 1.10
N ILE A 70 -1.21 -1.27 0.64
CA ILE A 70 -1.48 -1.04 -0.78
C ILE A 70 -0.47 -0.02 -1.32
N LEU A 71 0.28 -0.41 -2.35
CA LEU A 71 1.23 0.45 -3.07
C LEU A 71 0.63 0.85 -4.40
N LEU A 72 0.24 2.11 -4.49
CA LEU A 72 -0.31 2.72 -5.70
C LEU A 72 0.74 3.63 -6.34
N ASN A 73 1.26 3.21 -7.47
CA ASN A 73 2.13 3.99 -8.32
C ASN A 73 1.34 4.46 -9.56
N SER A 74 1.89 5.38 -10.35
CA SER A 74 1.29 5.81 -11.61
C SER A 74 2.27 5.61 -12.76
N SER A 75 1.80 5.07 -13.87
CA SER A 75 2.56 4.94 -15.11
C SER A 75 2.86 6.29 -15.78
N GLU A 76 2.07 7.33 -15.47
CA GLU A 76 2.29 8.70 -15.95
C GLU A 76 3.61 9.29 -15.44
N ASN A 77 4.11 8.81 -14.31
CA ASN A 77 5.40 9.20 -13.76
C ASN A 77 6.42 8.07 -14.03
N LEU A 78 7.28 8.28 -15.03
CA LEU A 78 8.29 7.30 -15.45
C LEU A 78 9.21 6.87 -14.29
N HIS A 79 9.55 7.78 -13.38
CA HIS A 79 10.36 7.45 -12.20
C HIS A 79 9.59 6.52 -11.25
N SER A 80 8.32 6.81 -11.00
CA SER A 80 7.44 5.96 -10.18
C SER A 80 7.24 4.58 -10.82
N PHE A 81 7.12 4.53 -12.14
CA PHE A 81 6.91 3.30 -12.89
C PHE A 81 8.16 2.38 -12.92
N LYS A 82 9.37 2.95 -13.11
CA LYS A 82 10.58 2.16 -13.37
C LYS A 82 11.58 2.08 -12.21
N TYR A 83 11.68 3.12 -11.39
CA TYR A 83 12.86 3.30 -10.52
C TYR A 83 12.53 3.52 -9.04
N THR A 84 11.28 3.70 -8.67
CA THR A 84 10.93 4.01 -7.28
C THR A 84 11.13 2.81 -6.37
N SER A 85 11.87 3.02 -5.28
CA SER A 85 11.88 2.10 -4.13
C SER A 85 11.10 2.77 -2.99
N PRO A 86 9.79 2.47 -2.85
CA PRO A 86 8.93 3.22 -1.94
C PRO A 86 9.23 2.86 -0.49
N LEU A 87 9.46 3.87 0.35
CA LEU A 87 9.64 3.68 1.81
C LEU A 87 8.45 2.94 2.43
N LYS A 88 7.23 3.21 1.94
CA LYS A 88 6.00 2.53 2.37
C LYS A 88 6.09 1.00 2.26
N TYR A 89 6.75 0.50 1.23
CA TYR A 89 6.97 -0.94 1.08
C TYR A 89 7.68 -1.54 2.30
N PHE A 90 8.78 -0.92 2.71
CA PHE A 90 9.56 -1.39 3.85
C PHE A 90 8.84 -1.21 5.18
N GLU A 91 8.04 -0.15 5.32
CA GLU A 91 7.18 0.07 6.48
C GLU A 91 6.08 -0.99 6.58
N TYR A 92 5.48 -1.39 5.46
CA TYR A 92 4.50 -2.46 5.41
C TYR A 92 5.11 -3.83 5.75
N LEU A 93 6.27 -4.14 5.17
CA LEU A 93 7.00 -5.36 5.54
C LEU A 93 7.35 -5.38 7.02
N TYR A 94 7.83 -4.26 7.57
CA TYR A 94 8.13 -4.14 9.01
C TYR A 94 6.89 -4.33 9.86
N GLY A 95 5.75 -3.84 9.40
CA GLY A 95 4.44 -4.05 10.03
C GLY A 95 3.92 -5.48 9.93
N GLY A 96 4.54 -6.33 9.09
CA GLY A 96 4.10 -7.70 8.85
C GLY A 96 2.91 -7.81 7.89
N LEU A 97 2.65 -6.79 7.08
CA LEU A 97 1.52 -6.75 6.16
C LEU A 97 1.79 -7.60 4.92
N ASN A 98 0.75 -8.22 4.39
CA ASN A 98 0.72 -8.61 2.99
C ASN A 98 0.59 -7.36 2.11
N ILE A 99 1.13 -7.40 0.90
CA ILE A 99 1.24 -6.20 0.07
C ILE A 99 0.53 -6.42 -1.27
N ILE A 100 -0.24 -5.42 -1.68
CA ILE A 100 -0.82 -5.34 -3.01
C ILE A 100 -0.13 -4.18 -3.74
N ALA A 101 0.34 -4.40 -4.96
CA ALA A 101 1.06 -3.38 -5.73
C ALA A 101 0.68 -3.41 -7.21
N ASN A 102 0.80 -2.25 -7.87
CA ASN A 102 0.74 -2.22 -9.33
C ASN A 102 1.80 -3.12 -9.95
N ASN A 103 1.47 -3.79 -11.04
CA ASN A 103 2.36 -4.67 -11.80
C ASN A 103 3.41 -3.87 -12.61
N PHE A 104 4.22 -3.09 -11.89
CA PHE A 104 5.24 -2.21 -12.49
C PHE A 104 6.66 -2.74 -12.29
N PRO A 105 7.59 -2.43 -13.22
CA PRO A 105 8.99 -2.85 -13.10
C PRO A 105 9.63 -2.45 -11.77
N ALA A 106 9.34 -1.25 -11.25
CA ALA A 106 9.86 -0.78 -9.97
C ALA A 106 9.45 -1.69 -8.79
N ASN A 107 8.25 -2.28 -8.83
CA ASN A 107 7.76 -3.17 -7.78
C ASN A 107 8.30 -4.59 -7.93
N LYS A 108 8.64 -5.02 -9.14
CA LYS A 108 9.18 -6.36 -9.43
C LYS A 108 10.60 -6.60 -8.93
N VAL A 109 11.35 -5.54 -8.65
CA VAL A 109 12.73 -5.63 -8.12
C VAL A 109 12.81 -5.50 -6.60
N LEU A 110 11.68 -5.32 -5.92
CA LEU A 110 11.63 -5.26 -4.46
C LEU A 110 11.97 -6.62 -3.85
N PRO A 111 12.61 -6.70 -2.67
CA PRO A 111 12.83 -7.98 -1.99
C PRO A 111 11.49 -8.59 -1.53
N HIS A 112 11.51 -9.86 -1.11
CA HIS A 112 10.33 -10.56 -0.56
C HIS A 112 9.09 -10.53 -1.49
N GLN A 113 9.30 -10.91 -2.74
CA GLN A 113 8.26 -10.96 -3.78
C GLN A 113 7.08 -11.87 -3.42
N ASP A 114 7.30 -12.86 -2.57
CA ASP A 114 6.30 -13.77 -2.02
C ASP A 114 5.22 -13.06 -1.16
N LYS A 115 5.51 -11.85 -0.70
CA LYS A 115 4.59 -11.00 0.07
C LYS A 115 3.78 -10.05 -0.79
N ILE A 116 4.02 -10.00 -2.11
CA ILE A 116 3.39 -9.02 -3.00
C ILE A 116 2.42 -9.73 -3.94
N GLN A 117 1.18 -9.28 -3.95
CA GLN A 117 0.20 -9.60 -4.97
C GLN A 117 0.08 -8.43 -5.95
N TYR A 118 0.12 -8.73 -7.24
CA TYR A 118 0.15 -7.71 -8.27
C TYR A 118 -1.21 -7.54 -8.94
N PHE A 119 -1.51 -6.31 -9.34
CA PHE A 119 -2.67 -5.98 -10.17
C PHE A 119 -2.29 -5.00 -11.29
N GLU A 120 -3.04 -5.05 -12.39
CA GLU A 120 -2.86 -4.11 -13.50
C GLU A 120 -3.46 -2.74 -13.16
N GLU A 121 -2.78 -1.68 -13.58
CA GLU A 121 -3.24 -0.30 -13.35
C GLU A 121 -4.67 -0.11 -13.91
N GLU A 122 -5.53 0.54 -13.13
CA GLU A 122 -6.94 0.80 -13.46
C GLU A 122 -7.84 -0.44 -13.64
N SER A 123 -7.36 -1.64 -13.36
CA SER A 123 -8.17 -2.86 -13.41
C SER A 123 -8.77 -3.19 -12.04
N VAL A 124 -10.06 -2.89 -11.88
CA VAL A 124 -10.80 -3.24 -10.63
C VAL A 124 -10.82 -4.75 -10.41
N SER A 125 -11.04 -5.53 -11.45
CA SER A 125 -11.11 -6.99 -11.36
C SER A 125 -9.79 -7.60 -10.89
N ASP A 126 -8.65 -7.09 -11.40
CA ASP A 126 -7.33 -7.60 -11.00
C ASP A 126 -6.96 -7.14 -9.59
N PHE A 127 -7.36 -5.91 -9.21
CA PHE A 127 -7.21 -5.46 -7.83
C PHE A 127 -7.95 -6.37 -6.86
N VAL A 128 -9.21 -6.72 -7.14
CA VAL A 128 -10.02 -7.60 -6.29
C VAL A 128 -9.42 -9.01 -6.22
N LYS A 129 -8.91 -9.56 -7.33
CA LYS A 129 -8.19 -10.84 -7.33
C LYS A 129 -6.94 -10.79 -6.43
N ALA A 130 -6.10 -9.76 -6.59
CA ALA A 130 -4.90 -9.57 -5.78
C ALA A 130 -5.25 -9.39 -4.29
N PHE A 131 -6.33 -8.64 -4.00
CA PHE A 131 -6.81 -8.45 -2.65
C PHE A 131 -7.22 -9.78 -2.00
N ASN A 132 -8.04 -10.56 -2.68
CA ASN A 132 -8.49 -11.88 -2.19
C ASN A 132 -7.31 -12.85 -1.99
N ALA A 133 -6.33 -12.83 -2.89
CA ALA A 133 -5.11 -13.63 -2.74
C ALA A 133 -4.26 -13.19 -1.53
N SER A 134 -4.32 -11.91 -1.15
CA SER A 134 -3.58 -11.36 0.00
C SER A 134 -4.20 -11.71 1.36
N ILE A 135 -5.48 -12.10 1.39
CA ILE A 135 -6.20 -12.43 2.63
C ILE A 135 -5.92 -13.87 3.08
N THR A 136 -5.44 -14.74 2.18
CA THR A 136 -5.17 -16.14 2.50
C THR A 136 -4.24 -16.18 3.72
N PRO A 137 -4.54 -17.00 4.76
CA PRO A 137 -3.77 -17.04 5.99
C PRO A 137 -2.39 -17.64 5.75
N ASN A 138 -1.52 -16.91 5.12
CA ASN A 138 -0.09 -17.11 5.27
C ASN A 138 0.24 -16.58 6.66
N GLU A 139 0.77 -17.43 7.52
CA GLU A 139 1.26 -17.02 8.83
C GLU A 139 1.98 -15.68 8.68
N ILE A 140 1.52 -14.68 9.45
CA ILE A 140 2.19 -13.37 9.56
C ILE A 140 3.53 -13.64 10.25
N LYS A 141 4.47 -14.22 9.51
CA LYS A 141 5.86 -14.29 9.94
C LYS A 141 6.40 -12.89 9.80
N ARG A 142 6.56 -12.20 10.92
CA ARG A 142 7.39 -10.99 10.96
C ARG A 142 8.71 -11.35 10.29
N ILE A 143 8.93 -10.77 9.12
CA ILE A 143 10.18 -10.97 8.39
C ILE A 143 11.28 -10.42 9.30
N GLU A 144 12.29 -11.21 9.60
CA GLU A 144 13.50 -10.68 10.19
C GLU A 144 14.14 -9.75 9.15
N LEU A 145 13.92 -8.44 9.33
CA LEU A 145 14.33 -7.41 8.37
C LEU A 145 15.85 -7.17 8.35
N LYS A 146 16.65 -8.09 8.89
CA LYS A 146 18.11 -7.96 8.88
C LYS A 146 18.65 -7.65 7.49
N ASP A 147 18.11 -8.30 6.46
CA ASP A 147 18.59 -8.18 5.07
C ASP A 147 18.26 -6.86 4.37
N ILE A 148 17.30 -6.11 4.87
CA ILE A 148 16.84 -4.85 4.26
C ILE A 148 17.19 -3.60 5.06
N THR A 149 17.90 -3.75 6.18
CA THR A 149 18.40 -2.60 6.94
C THR A 149 19.40 -1.79 6.10
N LEU A 150 19.49 -0.50 6.37
CA LEU A 150 20.48 0.36 5.71
C LEU A 150 21.91 -0.20 5.88
N HIS A 151 22.22 -0.74 7.05
CA HIS A 151 23.49 -1.36 7.36
C HIS A 151 23.81 -2.54 6.45
N GLU A 152 22.87 -3.48 6.26
CA GLU A 152 23.08 -4.64 5.39
C GLU A 152 23.14 -4.25 3.91
N ARG A 153 22.35 -3.27 3.48
CA ARG A 153 22.43 -2.74 2.11
C ARG A 153 23.80 -2.12 1.85
N THR A 154 24.33 -1.32 2.77
CA THR A 154 25.68 -0.74 2.67
C THR A 154 26.74 -1.84 2.65
N ARG A 155 26.63 -2.85 3.51
CA ARG A 155 27.55 -4.00 3.53
C ARG A 155 27.58 -4.77 2.23
N LYS A 156 26.43 -4.98 1.59
CA LYS A 156 26.34 -5.63 0.28
C LYS A 156 27.02 -4.80 -0.80
N ILE A 157 26.85 -3.49 -0.81
CA ILE A 157 27.53 -2.58 -1.75
C ILE A 157 29.04 -2.63 -1.56
N LEU A 158 29.51 -2.54 -0.32
CA LEU A 158 30.96 -2.57 -0.01
C LEU A 158 31.65 -3.91 -0.32
N LYS A 159 30.90 -5.02 -0.44
CA LYS A 159 31.42 -6.32 -0.86
C LYS A 159 31.56 -6.48 -2.37
N LEU A 160 31.05 -5.53 -3.15
CA LEU A 160 31.14 -5.50 -4.61
C LEU A 160 32.40 -4.76 -5.09
N TYR A 161 33.17 -4.18 -4.17
CA TYR A 161 34.47 -3.55 -4.40
C TYR A 161 35.54 -4.24 -3.54
#